data_14caf8b07e637efabe5d06fc3700cb4a
#
_entry.id   14caf8b07e637efabe5d06fc3700cb4a
#
_cell.length_a   1.000
_cell.length_b   1.000
_cell.length_c   1.000
_cell.angle_alpha   90.00
_cell.angle_beta   90.00
_cell.angle_gamma   90.00
#
_symmetry.space_group_name_H-M   'P 1'
#
loop_
_entity.id
_entity.type
_entity.pdbx_description
1 polymer ?
#
loop_
_entity_poly.entity_id
_entity_poly.type
_entity_poly.pdbx_seq_one_letter_code
_entity_poly.pdbx_strand_id
1 'polypeptide(L)'
;GQVQVKIFPNAVLGSDRVAGEATQQGNLEVVSIATNILSSFTKAAIPFDLPFACAPEKRDAYMHSMAYGDINKYLREELEKVNLVPFMFNATAPRSYVFTKKDVKSLADMKGIKIRATPSPIDVANAKAVGMNPTALAFDAVYQALQQGTVDGELLSFLSMKSFGRAEIIKSMLVTQHNFPVHIACMNKAFFYNLPEDIRQTILDCAKEAQEWEWGLMDRMEEEGLKYCRDNGVA
;
A
#
# COMPACT_ATOMS: atom_id res chain seq x y z
N GLY A 1 22.36 22.24 -1.84
CA GLY A 1 21.43 22.30 -0.70
C GLY A 1 22.01 21.56 0.51
N GLN A 2 21.43 21.76 1.67
CA GLN A 2 21.88 21.11 2.91
C GLN A 2 21.45 19.63 2.98
N VAL A 3 20.43 19.23 2.22
CA VAL A 3 19.93 17.85 2.13
C VAL A 3 19.91 17.40 0.68
N GLN A 4 20.38 16.19 0.44
CA GLN A 4 20.27 15.51 -0.84
C GLN A 4 19.47 14.23 -0.65
N VAL A 5 18.41 14.04 -1.43
CA VAL A 5 17.61 12.81 -1.44
C VAL A 5 18.03 11.95 -2.61
N LYS A 6 18.38 10.69 -2.33
CA LYS A 6 18.63 9.67 -3.35
C LYS A 6 17.51 8.64 -3.30
N ILE A 7 16.81 8.47 -4.42
CA ILE A 7 15.68 7.52 -4.52
C ILE A 7 16.17 6.22 -5.14
N PHE A 8 15.75 5.11 -4.56
CA PHE A 8 16.03 3.74 -5.02
C PHE A 8 14.70 3.04 -5.38
N PRO A 9 14.21 3.22 -6.61
CA PRO A 9 12.92 2.65 -7.04
C PRO A 9 13.02 1.14 -7.34
N ASN A 10 11.85 0.53 -7.61
CA ASN A 10 11.74 -0.85 -8.14
C ASN A 10 12.38 -1.93 -7.26
N ALA A 11 12.28 -1.77 -5.93
CA ALA A 11 12.77 -2.73 -4.95
C ALA A 11 14.27 -3.10 -5.10
N VAL A 12 15.12 -2.20 -5.66
CA VAL A 12 16.56 -2.46 -5.83
C VAL A 12 17.31 -2.63 -4.50
N LEU A 13 16.73 -2.16 -3.39
CA LEU A 13 17.22 -2.38 -2.03
C LEU A 13 16.48 -3.51 -1.29
N GLY A 14 15.71 -4.33 -2.01
CA GLY A 14 14.90 -5.39 -1.47
C GLY A 14 13.41 -5.04 -1.40
N SER A 15 12.58 -6.02 -0.99
CA SER A 15 11.14 -5.80 -0.80
C SER A 15 10.85 -4.78 0.30
N ASP A 16 9.62 -4.27 0.37
CA ASP A 16 9.17 -3.32 1.40
C ASP A 16 9.54 -3.76 2.83
N ARG A 17 9.43 -5.06 3.11
CA ARG A 17 9.81 -5.61 4.40
C ARG A 17 11.33 -5.51 4.63
N VAL A 18 12.15 -5.90 3.65
CA VAL A 18 13.61 -5.85 3.74
C VAL A 18 14.10 -4.41 3.90
N ALA A 19 13.55 -3.48 3.12
CA ALA A 19 13.86 -2.06 3.24
C ALA A 19 13.42 -1.49 4.60
N GLY A 20 12.25 -1.92 5.12
CA GLY A 20 11.78 -1.55 6.45
C GLY A 20 12.70 -2.04 7.57
N GLU A 21 13.14 -3.29 7.52
CA GLU A 21 14.11 -3.86 8.47
C GLU A 21 15.45 -3.11 8.40
N ALA A 22 15.93 -2.76 7.19
CA ALA A 22 17.14 -1.96 7.01
C ALA A 22 17.00 -0.56 7.62
N THR A 23 15.80 0.07 7.48
CA THR A 23 15.53 1.37 8.09
C THR A 23 15.46 1.28 9.61
N GLN A 24 14.84 0.25 10.18
CA GLN A 24 14.85 0.02 11.64
C GLN A 24 16.28 -0.08 12.20
N GLN A 25 17.16 -0.75 11.46
CA GLN A 25 18.55 -0.96 11.86
C GLN A 25 19.45 0.26 11.61
N GLY A 26 18.98 1.28 10.89
CA GLY A 26 19.75 2.47 10.53
C GLY A 26 20.69 2.27 9.32
N ASN A 27 20.51 1.19 8.56
CA ASN A 27 21.23 0.93 7.31
C ASN A 27 20.61 1.68 6.11
N LEU A 28 19.39 2.18 6.27
CA LEU A 28 18.67 3.03 5.35
C LEU A 28 18.00 4.15 6.16
N GLU A 29 18.06 5.38 5.65
CA GLU A 29 17.50 6.54 6.37
C GLU A 29 15.98 6.61 6.29
N VAL A 30 15.41 6.29 5.11
CA VAL A 30 13.99 6.45 4.80
C VAL A 30 13.46 5.27 4.02
N VAL A 31 12.23 4.86 4.34
CA VAL A 31 11.47 3.86 3.59
C VAL A 31 10.01 4.30 3.48
N SER A 32 9.34 3.96 2.38
CA SER A 32 7.89 4.05 2.26
C SER A 32 7.30 2.64 2.31
N ILE A 33 6.43 2.36 3.28
CA ILE A 33 5.87 1.02 3.54
C ILE A 33 4.35 1.11 3.61
N ALA A 34 3.65 0.17 2.97
CA ALA A 34 2.21 0.05 3.10
C ALA A 34 1.81 -0.45 4.51
N THR A 35 0.67 0.01 5.01
CA THR A 35 0.15 -0.34 6.35
C THR A 35 0.02 -1.85 6.57
N ASN A 36 -0.35 -2.60 5.54
CA ASN A 36 -0.43 -4.07 5.60
C ASN A 36 0.95 -4.74 5.81
N ILE A 37 2.03 -4.17 5.31
CA ILE A 37 3.40 -4.65 5.58
C ILE A 37 3.87 -4.17 6.96
N LEU A 38 3.51 -2.95 7.37
CA LEU A 38 3.80 -2.43 8.71
C LEU A 38 3.25 -3.31 9.83
N SER A 39 2.20 -4.10 9.57
CA SER A 39 1.66 -5.07 10.52
C SER A 39 2.69 -6.14 10.94
N SER A 40 3.74 -6.37 10.16
CA SER A 40 4.86 -7.25 10.51
C SER A 40 5.87 -6.62 11.48
N PHE A 41 5.85 -5.30 11.64
CA PHE A 41 6.72 -4.54 12.54
C PHE A 41 6.02 -4.17 13.85
N THR A 42 4.74 -3.83 13.78
CA THR A 42 3.93 -3.49 14.94
C THR A 42 2.47 -3.93 14.77
N LYS A 43 1.88 -4.48 15.82
CA LYS A 43 0.46 -4.84 15.84
C LYS A 43 -0.46 -3.61 15.70
N ALA A 44 0.04 -2.42 15.99
CA ALA A 44 -0.70 -1.16 15.83
C ALA A 44 -1.15 -0.90 14.38
N ALA A 45 -0.47 -1.48 13.39
CA ALA A 45 -0.84 -1.34 11.97
C ALA A 45 -1.94 -2.34 11.53
N ILE A 46 -2.26 -3.37 12.32
CA ILE A 46 -3.26 -4.39 11.96
C ILE A 46 -4.65 -3.79 11.65
N PRO A 47 -5.19 -2.84 12.43
CA PRO A 47 -6.52 -2.28 12.17
C PRO A 47 -6.68 -1.65 10.79
N PHE A 48 -5.60 -1.11 10.21
CA PHE A 48 -5.60 -0.44 8.91
C PHE A 48 -5.61 -1.41 7.72
N ASP A 49 -5.44 -2.70 7.98
CA ASP A 49 -5.48 -3.76 6.97
C ASP A 49 -6.82 -4.52 6.97
N LEU A 50 -7.69 -4.24 7.93
CA LEU A 50 -9.00 -4.88 8.03
C LEU A 50 -9.88 -4.51 6.82
N PRO A 51 -10.63 -5.48 6.26
CA PRO A 51 -11.61 -5.18 5.22
C PRO A 51 -12.62 -4.16 5.71
N PHE A 52 -12.93 -3.17 4.84
CA PHE A 52 -13.90 -2.11 5.11
C PHE A 52 -13.58 -1.21 6.31
N ALA A 53 -12.32 -1.19 6.79
CA ALA A 53 -11.89 -0.26 7.85
C ALA A 53 -12.04 1.21 7.45
N CYS A 54 -11.96 1.50 6.15
CA CYS A 54 -12.23 2.81 5.57
C CYS A 54 -13.26 2.65 4.45
N ALA A 55 -14.39 3.30 4.57
CA ALA A 55 -15.35 3.42 3.48
C ALA A 55 -14.82 4.43 2.44
N PRO A 56 -14.97 4.17 1.12
CA PRO A 56 -14.40 5.04 0.08
C PRO A 56 -14.78 6.52 0.22
N GLU A 57 -16.03 6.78 0.58
CA GLU A 57 -16.55 8.15 0.79
C GLU A 57 -15.99 8.85 2.03
N LYS A 58 -15.29 8.13 2.92
CA LYS A 58 -14.64 8.66 4.13
C LYS A 58 -13.12 8.77 3.99
N ARG A 59 -12.58 8.51 2.79
CA ARG A 59 -11.14 8.49 2.53
C ARG A 59 -10.43 9.73 3.06
N ASP A 60 -10.93 10.93 2.74
CA ASP A 60 -10.27 12.18 3.11
C ASP A 60 -10.23 12.37 4.63
N ALA A 61 -11.32 12.09 5.33
CA ALA A 61 -11.35 12.13 6.80
C ALA A 61 -10.40 11.09 7.42
N TYR A 62 -10.30 9.91 6.81
CA TYR A 62 -9.38 8.87 7.23
C TYR A 62 -7.92 9.30 7.05
N MET A 63 -7.56 9.83 5.88
CA MET A 63 -6.21 10.34 5.60
C MET A 63 -5.84 11.49 6.53
N HIS A 64 -6.76 12.44 6.77
CA HIS A 64 -6.53 13.51 7.73
C HIS A 64 -6.31 12.99 9.15
N SER A 65 -7.07 12.01 9.60
CA SER A 65 -6.90 11.42 10.92
C SER A 65 -5.56 10.66 11.06
N MET A 66 -5.13 9.99 9.99
CA MET A 66 -3.84 9.31 9.95
C MET A 66 -2.65 10.28 9.95
N ALA A 67 -2.77 11.40 9.25
CA ALA A 67 -1.66 12.34 9.09
C ALA A 67 -1.58 13.39 10.21
N TYR A 68 -2.72 13.80 10.81
CA TYR A 68 -2.78 14.95 11.70
C TYR A 68 -3.60 14.73 12.98
N GLY A 69 -4.39 13.64 13.05
CA GLY A 69 -5.28 13.35 14.16
C GLY A 69 -4.73 12.38 15.19
N ASP A 70 -5.63 11.85 16.00
CA ASP A 70 -5.29 10.89 17.07
C ASP A 70 -4.67 9.59 16.54
N ILE A 71 -5.04 9.18 15.32
CA ILE A 71 -4.42 8.01 14.67
C ILE A 71 -2.94 8.28 14.42
N ASN A 72 -2.57 9.48 13.97
CA ASN A 72 -1.16 9.85 13.79
C ASN A 72 -0.37 9.72 15.08
N LYS A 73 -0.90 10.30 16.16
CA LYS A 73 -0.24 10.26 17.47
C LYS A 73 -0.01 8.81 17.93
N TYR A 74 -1.05 7.99 17.85
CA TYR A 74 -0.97 6.58 18.21
C TYR A 74 0.05 5.82 17.33
N LEU A 75 -0.01 5.98 16.00
CA LEU A 75 0.92 5.32 15.09
C LEU A 75 2.37 5.74 15.33
N ARG A 76 2.61 7.03 15.57
CA ARG A 76 3.94 7.55 15.88
C ARG A 76 4.49 6.91 17.14
N GLU A 77 3.71 6.89 18.22
CA GLU A 77 4.13 6.28 19.49
C GLU A 77 4.49 4.80 19.33
N GLU A 78 3.70 4.07 18.56
CA GLU A 78 3.93 2.62 18.34
C GLU A 78 5.09 2.34 17.36
N LEU A 79 5.23 3.12 16.30
CA LEU A 79 6.30 2.96 15.32
C LEU A 79 7.67 3.38 15.92
N GLU A 80 7.69 4.39 16.78
CA GLU A 80 8.93 4.79 17.45
C GLU A 80 9.47 3.71 18.40
N LYS A 81 8.65 2.83 18.94
CA LYS A 81 9.09 1.66 19.74
C LYS A 81 9.88 0.65 18.89
N VAL A 82 9.68 0.69 17.60
CA VAL A 82 10.36 -0.16 16.62
C VAL A 82 11.32 0.62 15.71
N ASN A 83 11.84 1.74 16.20
CA ASN A 83 12.84 2.60 15.54
C ASN A 83 12.39 3.22 14.21
N LEU A 84 11.11 3.40 13.99
CA LEU A 84 10.55 4.06 12.81
C LEU A 84 9.77 5.32 13.21
N VAL A 85 10.02 6.44 12.53
CA VAL A 85 9.29 7.69 12.73
C VAL A 85 8.48 8.00 11.50
N PRO A 86 7.15 7.92 11.54
CA PRO A 86 6.31 8.27 10.40
C PRO A 86 6.32 9.78 10.17
N PHE A 87 6.40 10.22 8.91
CA PHE A 87 6.46 11.64 8.60
C PHE A 87 5.65 12.06 7.37
N MET A 88 5.25 11.11 6.49
CA MET A 88 4.41 11.38 5.33
C MET A 88 3.46 10.22 5.08
N PHE A 89 2.21 10.51 4.71
CA PHE A 89 1.13 9.55 4.52
C PHE A 89 0.58 9.68 3.11
N ASN A 90 0.95 8.75 2.24
CA ASN A 90 0.51 8.73 0.86
C ASN A 90 -0.77 7.91 0.73
N ALA A 91 -1.79 8.49 0.13
CA ALA A 91 -3.01 7.78 -0.19
C ALA A 91 -2.73 6.72 -1.26
N THR A 92 -3.38 5.58 -1.13
CA THR A 92 -3.60 4.69 -2.26
C THR A 92 -5.09 4.74 -2.60
N ALA A 93 -5.49 4.10 -3.67
CA ALA A 93 -6.91 3.96 -3.96
C ALA A 93 -7.45 2.64 -3.37
N PRO A 94 -8.78 2.55 -3.12
CA PRO A 94 -9.40 1.34 -2.63
C PRO A 94 -9.11 0.15 -3.52
N ARG A 95 -8.61 -0.94 -2.94
CA ARG A 95 -8.27 -2.16 -3.69
C ARG A 95 -9.47 -3.09 -3.81
N SER A 96 -9.53 -3.74 -4.95
CA SER A 96 -10.51 -4.77 -5.30
C SER A 96 -9.79 -6.03 -5.77
N TYR A 97 -10.51 -7.15 -5.85
CA TYR A 97 -9.95 -8.36 -6.42
C TYR A 97 -9.88 -8.28 -7.94
N VAL A 98 -8.71 -8.57 -8.51
CA VAL A 98 -8.48 -8.64 -9.95
C VAL A 98 -8.00 -10.03 -10.34
N PHE A 99 -8.41 -10.50 -11.54
CA PHE A 99 -8.18 -11.88 -11.95
C PHE A 99 -7.68 -11.96 -13.40
N THR A 100 -6.86 -12.97 -13.68
CA THR A 100 -6.42 -13.33 -15.03
C THR A 100 -7.55 -13.99 -15.87
N LYS A 101 -8.67 -14.38 -15.24
CA LYS A 101 -9.86 -15.00 -15.85
C LYS A 101 -10.98 -13.98 -16.00
N LYS A 102 -11.82 -14.15 -17.03
CA LYS A 102 -12.90 -13.20 -17.37
C LYS A 102 -14.19 -13.36 -16.57
N ASP A 103 -14.43 -14.51 -15.97
CA ASP A 103 -15.77 -14.89 -15.50
C ASP A 103 -15.95 -14.83 -13.97
N VAL A 104 -15.12 -14.05 -13.27
CA VAL A 104 -15.27 -13.86 -11.83
C VAL A 104 -16.17 -12.65 -11.58
N LYS A 105 -17.45 -12.89 -11.25
CA LYS A 105 -18.49 -11.86 -11.09
C LYS A 105 -19.17 -11.89 -9.72
N SER A 106 -18.90 -12.91 -8.92
CA SER A 106 -19.52 -13.11 -7.61
C SER A 106 -18.57 -13.78 -6.62
N LEU A 107 -18.94 -13.76 -5.34
CA LEU A 107 -18.21 -14.52 -4.31
C LEU A 107 -18.15 -16.02 -4.60
N ALA A 108 -19.19 -16.59 -5.24
CA ALA A 108 -19.22 -18.01 -5.57
C ALA A 108 -18.11 -18.37 -6.58
N ASP A 109 -17.85 -17.48 -7.53
CA ASP A 109 -16.84 -17.68 -8.57
C ASP A 109 -15.40 -17.59 -8.02
N MET A 110 -15.22 -16.98 -6.85
CA MET A 110 -13.91 -16.84 -6.20
C MET A 110 -13.41 -18.13 -5.55
N LYS A 111 -14.32 -19.09 -5.30
CA LYS A 111 -13.97 -20.30 -4.56
C LYS A 111 -12.88 -21.11 -5.26
N GLY A 112 -11.81 -21.39 -4.53
CA GLY A 112 -10.68 -22.18 -5.01
C GLY A 112 -9.69 -21.42 -5.92
N ILE A 113 -9.92 -20.14 -6.25
CA ILE A 113 -8.98 -19.34 -7.03
C ILE A 113 -7.68 -19.17 -6.24
N LYS A 114 -6.56 -19.35 -6.91
CA LYS A 114 -5.24 -19.05 -6.36
C LYS A 114 -5.02 -17.56 -6.41
N ILE A 115 -5.02 -16.90 -5.25
CA ILE A 115 -4.88 -15.44 -5.17
C ILE A 115 -3.55 -15.06 -4.51
N ARG A 116 -2.89 -14.05 -5.03
CA ARG A 116 -1.81 -13.41 -4.30
C ARG A 116 -2.39 -12.61 -3.13
N ALA A 117 -1.88 -12.85 -1.95
CA ALA A 117 -2.04 -11.97 -0.81
C ALA A 117 -0.73 -11.20 -0.55
N THR A 118 -0.81 -10.00 0.02
CA THR A 118 0.39 -9.37 0.60
C THR A 118 0.90 -10.25 1.74
N PRO A 119 2.18 -10.16 2.13
CA PRO A 119 2.70 -10.82 3.31
C PRO A 119 2.10 -10.25 4.63
N SER A 120 0.78 -10.29 4.73
CA SER A 120 -0.02 -9.86 5.87
C SER A 120 -0.94 -10.99 6.31
N PRO A 121 -0.99 -11.30 7.63
CA PRO A 121 -1.93 -12.28 8.17
C PRO A 121 -3.40 -11.93 7.86
N ILE A 122 -3.75 -10.64 7.81
CA ILE A 122 -5.11 -10.17 7.52
C ILE A 122 -5.47 -10.40 6.06
N ASP A 123 -4.60 -10.03 5.11
CA ASP A 123 -4.85 -10.27 3.68
C ASP A 123 -5.04 -11.78 3.40
N VAL A 124 -4.20 -12.62 4.02
CA VAL A 124 -4.31 -14.08 3.91
C VAL A 124 -5.62 -14.59 4.51
N ALA A 125 -6.02 -14.11 5.70
CA ALA A 125 -7.26 -14.51 6.35
C ALA A 125 -8.48 -14.05 5.54
N ASN A 126 -8.45 -12.83 5.00
CA ASN A 126 -9.51 -12.26 4.18
C ASN A 126 -9.74 -13.10 2.91
N ALA A 127 -8.67 -13.42 2.17
CA ALA A 127 -8.78 -14.26 0.99
C ALA A 127 -9.34 -15.67 1.30
N LYS A 128 -8.93 -16.27 2.42
CA LYS A 128 -9.49 -17.56 2.88
C LYS A 128 -10.97 -17.45 3.25
N ALA A 129 -11.38 -16.36 3.88
CA ALA A 129 -12.77 -16.15 4.30
C ALA A 129 -13.76 -16.12 3.13
N VAL A 130 -13.31 -15.64 1.95
CA VAL A 130 -14.09 -15.66 0.71
C VAL A 130 -13.86 -16.92 -0.14
N GLY A 131 -13.19 -17.93 0.42
CA GLY A 131 -13.03 -19.26 -0.20
C GLY A 131 -11.89 -19.38 -1.19
N MET A 132 -11.01 -18.39 -1.31
CA MET A 132 -9.83 -18.45 -2.18
C MET A 132 -8.64 -19.17 -1.53
N ASN A 133 -7.65 -19.52 -2.33
CA ASN A 133 -6.38 -20.12 -1.91
C ASN A 133 -5.26 -19.06 -1.98
N PRO A 134 -4.95 -18.36 -0.88
CA PRO A 134 -3.95 -17.30 -0.88
C PRO A 134 -2.53 -17.83 -0.87
N THR A 135 -1.66 -17.17 -1.64
CA THR A 135 -0.20 -17.29 -1.57
C THR A 135 0.38 -15.93 -1.22
N ALA A 136 1.10 -15.84 -0.10
CA ALA A 136 1.77 -14.61 0.30
C ALA A 136 3.01 -14.37 -0.58
N LEU A 137 3.00 -13.29 -1.36
CA LEU A 137 4.09 -12.91 -2.25
C LEU A 137 4.40 -11.41 -2.10
N ALA A 138 5.69 -11.06 -2.07
CA ALA A 138 6.12 -9.68 -2.19
C ALA A 138 5.69 -9.09 -3.54
N PHE A 139 5.49 -7.76 -3.60
CA PHE A 139 4.88 -7.12 -4.76
C PHE A 139 5.69 -7.26 -6.06
N ASP A 140 7.01 -7.23 -5.96
CA ASP A 140 7.96 -7.39 -7.07
C ASP A 140 7.85 -8.77 -7.76
N ALA A 141 7.47 -9.81 -7.03
CA ALA A 141 7.30 -11.17 -7.57
C ALA A 141 5.93 -11.40 -8.24
N VAL A 142 4.95 -10.50 -8.06
CA VAL A 142 3.55 -10.77 -8.43
C VAL A 142 3.33 -10.85 -9.92
N TYR A 143 3.93 -9.94 -10.70
CA TYR A 143 3.73 -9.93 -12.16
C TYR A 143 4.14 -11.25 -12.80
N GLN A 144 5.31 -11.77 -12.41
CA GLN A 144 5.82 -13.05 -12.91
C GLN A 144 4.96 -14.23 -12.44
N ALA A 145 4.47 -14.20 -11.18
CA ALA A 145 3.60 -15.24 -10.66
C ALA A 145 2.24 -15.31 -11.39
N LEU A 146 1.68 -14.16 -11.79
CA LEU A 146 0.49 -14.07 -12.63
C LEU A 146 0.75 -14.61 -14.04
N GLN A 147 1.87 -14.23 -14.67
CA GLN A 147 2.25 -14.73 -16.00
C GLN A 147 2.41 -16.26 -16.03
N GLN A 148 3.03 -16.81 -15.01
CA GLN A 148 3.29 -18.25 -14.89
C GLN A 148 2.07 -19.04 -14.39
N GLY A 149 0.96 -18.38 -14.00
CA GLY A 149 -0.22 -19.04 -13.44
C GLY A 149 0.02 -19.64 -12.05
N THR A 150 1.06 -19.22 -11.34
CA THR A 150 1.26 -19.57 -9.93
C THR A 150 0.14 -19.03 -9.07
N VAL A 151 -0.32 -17.81 -9.40
CA VAL A 151 -1.56 -17.21 -8.90
C VAL A 151 -2.43 -16.76 -10.06
N ASP A 152 -3.75 -16.71 -9.85
CA ASP A 152 -4.75 -16.33 -10.83
C ASP A 152 -5.28 -14.92 -10.62
N GLY A 153 -4.79 -14.18 -9.60
CA GLY A 153 -5.24 -12.84 -9.30
C GLY A 153 -4.49 -12.20 -8.14
N GLU A 154 -4.79 -10.94 -7.89
CA GLU A 154 -4.23 -10.11 -6.81
C GLU A 154 -5.24 -9.06 -6.33
N LEU A 155 -4.84 -8.18 -5.41
CA LEU A 155 -5.60 -7.01 -4.97
C LEU A 155 -5.00 -5.75 -5.57
N LEU A 156 -5.77 -5.01 -6.37
CA LEU A 156 -5.37 -3.74 -6.98
C LEU A 156 -6.51 -2.72 -6.97
N SER A 157 -6.15 -1.43 -7.06
CA SER A 157 -7.04 -0.33 -7.40
C SER A 157 -7.03 -0.08 -8.92
N PHE A 158 -7.95 0.74 -9.42
CA PHE A 158 -7.93 1.17 -10.83
C PHE A 158 -6.66 1.95 -11.15
N LEU A 159 -6.24 2.87 -10.26
CA LEU A 159 -4.96 3.56 -10.35
C LEU A 159 -3.81 2.58 -10.55
N SER A 160 -3.73 1.55 -9.70
CA SER A 160 -2.65 0.56 -9.74
C SER A 160 -2.68 -0.28 -11.01
N MET A 161 -3.87 -0.62 -11.53
CA MET A 161 -4.05 -1.30 -12.80
C MET A 161 -3.37 -0.54 -13.94
N LYS A 162 -3.56 0.79 -14.00
CA LYS A 162 -2.94 1.66 -15.01
C LYS A 162 -1.44 1.81 -14.77
N SER A 163 -1.04 2.16 -13.54
CA SER A 163 0.35 2.48 -13.20
C SER A 163 1.32 1.31 -13.42
N PHE A 164 0.81 0.07 -13.24
CA PHE A 164 1.61 -1.15 -13.42
C PHE A 164 1.32 -1.92 -14.71
N GLY A 165 0.51 -1.35 -15.63
CA GLY A 165 0.20 -1.98 -16.92
C GLY A 165 -0.52 -3.32 -16.81
N ARG A 166 -1.30 -3.55 -15.74
CA ARG A 166 -1.84 -4.88 -15.40
C ARG A 166 -2.93 -5.38 -16.35
N ALA A 167 -3.56 -4.53 -17.16
CA ALA A 167 -4.58 -4.95 -18.14
C ALA A 167 -4.03 -5.89 -19.24
N GLU A 168 -2.72 -5.99 -19.40
CA GLU A 168 -2.11 -7.00 -20.28
C GLU A 168 -2.43 -8.43 -19.82
N ILE A 169 -2.45 -8.66 -18.49
CA ILE A 169 -2.64 -9.98 -17.87
C ILE A 169 -4.02 -10.10 -17.23
N ILE A 170 -4.47 -9.08 -16.51
CA ILE A 170 -5.75 -9.06 -15.81
C ILE A 170 -6.89 -8.92 -16.81
N LYS A 171 -7.92 -9.76 -16.66
CA LYS A 171 -9.08 -9.84 -17.56
C LYS A 171 -10.40 -9.48 -16.90
N SER A 172 -10.47 -9.51 -15.56
CA SER A 172 -11.66 -9.06 -14.82
C SER A 172 -11.29 -8.44 -13.48
N MET A 173 -12.18 -7.57 -12.97
CA MET A 173 -12.08 -6.93 -11.67
C MET A 173 -13.44 -6.99 -10.96
N LEU A 174 -13.49 -7.71 -9.85
CA LEU A 174 -14.64 -7.67 -8.96
C LEU A 174 -14.49 -6.47 -8.03
N VAL A 175 -15.22 -5.39 -8.33
CA VAL A 175 -15.11 -4.10 -7.64
C VAL A 175 -15.69 -4.19 -6.23
N THR A 176 -14.86 -4.57 -5.29
CA THR A 176 -15.24 -4.74 -3.87
C THR A 176 -14.82 -3.55 -3.01
N GLN A 177 -13.77 -2.84 -3.38
CA GLN A 177 -13.20 -1.69 -2.66
C GLN A 177 -13.07 -1.93 -1.15
N HIS A 178 -12.75 -3.15 -0.76
CA HIS A 178 -12.80 -3.63 0.62
C HIS A 178 -11.53 -3.35 1.42
N ASN A 179 -10.47 -2.94 0.76
CA ASN A 179 -9.18 -2.71 1.42
C ASN A 179 -8.57 -1.38 0.95
N PHE A 180 -8.15 -0.56 1.91
CA PHE A 180 -7.58 0.77 1.66
C PHE A 180 -6.24 0.91 2.39
N PRO A 181 -5.14 0.37 1.85
CA PRO A 181 -3.83 0.56 2.45
C PRO A 181 -3.37 2.00 2.27
N VAL A 182 -2.59 2.49 3.21
CA VAL A 182 -1.89 3.77 3.15
C VAL A 182 -0.40 3.48 3.13
N HIS A 183 0.36 4.16 2.28
CA HIS A 183 1.81 4.10 2.33
C HIS A 183 2.32 5.15 3.30
N ILE A 184 3.05 4.70 4.31
CA ILE A 184 3.64 5.59 5.32
C ILE A 184 5.13 5.67 5.06
N ALA A 185 5.62 6.89 4.77
CA ALA A 185 7.05 7.13 4.75
C ALA A 185 7.56 7.27 6.20
N CYS A 186 8.53 6.43 6.53
CA CYS A 186 9.15 6.37 7.85
C CYS A 186 10.65 6.66 7.75
N MET A 187 11.18 7.38 8.73
CA MET A 187 12.61 7.54 8.93
C MET A 187 13.11 6.62 10.05
N ASN A 188 14.38 6.23 9.96
CA ASN A 188 15.05 5.69 11.12
C ASN A 188 15.00 6.69 12.29
N LYS A 189 14.66 6.22 13.48
CA LYS A 189 14.43 7.09 14.65
C LYS A 189 15.67 7.89 15.04
N ALA A 190 16.84 7.25 15.09
CA ALA A 190 18.08 7.94 15.45
C ALA A 190 18.45 8.97 14.38
N PHE A 191 18.33 8.63 13.10
CA PHE A 191 18.56 9.57 12.01
C PHE A 191 17.65 10.79 12.12
N PHE A 192 16.33 10.61 12.31
CA PHE A 192 15.36 11.70 12.41
C PHE A 192 15.66 12.66 13.55
N TYR A 193 15.95 12.15 14.77
CA TYR A 193 16.19 13.00 15.93
C TYR A 193 17.59 13.62 15.97
N ASN A 194 18.57 13.08 15.21
CA ASN A 194 19.89 13.66 15.05
C ASN A 194 19.96 14.76 13.97
N LEU A 195 18.90 14.92 13.15
CA LEU A 195 18.84 16.05 12.22
C LEU A 195 18.76 17.38 12.98
N PRO A 196 19.42 18.44 12.49
CA PRO A 196 19.19 19.81 12.97
C PRO A 196 17.69 20.15 12.92
N GLU A 197 17.20 20.91 13.89
CA GLU A 197 15.77 21.18 14.05
C GLU A 197 15.17 21.88 12.83
N ASP A 198 15.88 22.84 12.25
CA ASP A 198 15.48 23.56 11.03
C ASP A 198 15.37 22.62 9.82
N ILE A 199 16.30 21.68 9.68
CA ILE A 199 16.25 20.66 8.61
C ILE A 199 15.07 19.71 8.83
N ARG A 200 14.90 19.24 10.06
CA ARG A 200 13.79 18.34 10.41
C ARG A 200 12.43 19.01 10.12
N GLN A 201 12.27 20.28 10.53
CA GLN A 201 11.04 21.01 10.25
C GLN A 201 10.83 21.21 8.75
N THR A 202 11.86 21.56 8.00
CA THR A 202 11.78 21.69 6.54
C THR A 202 11.30 20.38 5.87
N ILE A 203 11.80 19.23 6.33
CA ILE A 203 11.38 17.93 5.81
C ILE A 203 9.89 17.68 6.11
N LEU A 204 9.44 17.98 7.33
CA LEU A 204 8.04 17.81 7.71
C LEU A 204 7.09 18.73 6.93
N ASP A 205 7.51 19.97 6.69
CA ASP A 205 6.72 20.93 5.90
C ASP A 205 6.61 20.50 4.43
N CYS A 206 7.73 20.07 3.83
CA CYS A 206 7.72 19.52 2.47
C CYS A 206 6.88 18.23 2.38
N ALA A 207 6.96 17.36 3.37
CA ALA A 207 6.16 16.12 3.42
C ALA A 207 4.66 16.44 3.49
N LYS A 208 4.28 17.44 4.30
CA LYS A 208 2.90 17.90 4.40
C LYS A 208 2.39 18.42 3.05
N GLU A 209 3.13 19.32 2.41
CA GLU A 209 2.76 19.87 1.10
C GLU A 209 2.63 18.76 0.04
N ALA A 210 3.59 17.86 -0.02
CA ALA A 210 3.61 16.77 -0.99
C ALA A 210 2.43 15.80 -0.81
N GLN A 211 2.11 15.41 0.43
CA GLN A 211 1.00 14.48 0.69
C GLN A 211 -0.37 15.12 0.42
N GLU A 212 -0.57 16.39 0.78
CA GLU A 212 -1.84 17.09 0.52
C GLU A 212 -2.05 17.29 -0.99
N TRP A 213 -1.00 17.59 -1.74
CA TRP A 213 -1.04 17.65 -3.20
C TRP A 213 -1.39 16.27 -3.80
N GLU A 214 -0.76 15.21 -3.33
CA GLU A 214 -0.99 13.83 -3.80
C GLU A 214 -2.43 13.39 -3.52
N TRP A 215 -2.98 13.66 -2.32
CA TRP A 215 -4.39 13.33 -2.01
C TRP A 215 -5.39 14.00 -2.96
N GLY A 216 -5.11 15.25 -3.37
CA GLY A 216 -5.91 15.97 -4.35
C GLY A 216 -5.92 15.36 -5.76
N LEU A 217 -5.01 14.43 -6.05
CA LEU A 217 -4.94 13.76 -7.36
C LEU A 217 -5.74 12.45 -7.43
N MET A 218 -6.07 11.85 -6.28
CA MET A 218 -6.54 10.46 -6.19
C MET A 218 -7.78 10.19 -7.04
N ASP A 219 -8.80 11.03 -6.97
CA ASP A 219 -10.05 10.82 -7.72
C ASP A 219 -9.79 10.81 -9.22
N ARG A 220 -9.01 11.77 -9.72
CA ARG A 220 -8.64 11.83 -11.13
C ARG A 220 -7.84 10.59 -11.55
N MET A 221 -6.90 10.15 -10.73
CA MET A 221 -6.06 8.98 -11.04
C MET A 221 -6.88 7.68 -11.03
N GLU A 222 -7.88 7.55 -10.15
CA GLU A 222 -8.82 6.43 -10.17
C GLU A 222 -9.72 6.44 -11.41
N GLU A 223 -10.26 7.60 -11.80
CA GLU A 223 -11.05 7.74 -13.03
C GLU A 223 -10.23 7.38 -14.28
N GLU A 224 -8.99 7.86 -14.37
CA GLU A 224 -8.06 7.51 -15.44
C GLU A 224 -7.73 6.01 -15.45
N GLY A 225 -7.58 5.41 -14.28
CA GLY A 225 -7.36 3.97 -14.13
C GLY A 225 -8.59 3.15 -14.56
N LEU A 226 -9.80 3.57 -14.19
CA LEU A 226 -11.04 2.95 -14.64
C LEU A 226 -11.19 3.03 -16.16
N LYS A 227 -10.91 4.21 -16.76
CA LYS A 227 -10.89 4.36 -18.21
C LYS A 227 -9.89 3.42 -18.86
N TYR A 228 -8.67 3.34 -18.32
CA TYR A 228 -7.64 2.42 -18.81
C TYR A 228 -8.13 0.96 -18.78
N CYS A 229 -8.76 0.51 -17.71
CA CYS A 229 -9.31 -0.85 -17.62
C CYS A 229 -10.36 -1.11 -18.71
N ARG A 230 -11.30 -0.17 -18.92
CA ARG A 230 -12.35 -0.28 -19.96
C ARG A 230 -11.75 -0.30 -21.36
N ASP A 231 -10.82 0.58 -21.66
CA ASP A 231 -10.17 0.69 -22.97
C ASP A 231 -9.38 -0.59 -23.34
N ASN A 232 -8.90 -1.33 -22.33
CA ASN A 232 -8.15 -2.57 -22.47
C ASN A 232 -9.01 -3.84 -22.26
N GLY A 233 -10.33 -3.73 -22.18
CA GLY A 233 -11.26 -4.85 -22.15
C GLY A 233 -11.21 -5.67 -20.85
N VAL A 234 -10.87 -5.06 -19.73
CA VAL A 234 -11.01 -5.64 -18.38
C VAL A 234 -12.49 -5.59 -18.00
N ALA A 235 -13.08 -6.76 -17.74
CA ALA A 235 -14.51 -6.93 -17.42
C ALA A 235 -14.81 -6.66 -15.93
#